data_5e397c182fcdd9a8a5675918fddb70c0
#
_entry.id   5e397c182fcdd9a8a5675918fddb70c0
#
_cell.length_a   1.000
_cell.length_b   1.000
_cell.length_c   1.000
_cell.angle_alpha   90.00
_cell.angle_beta   90.00
_cell.angle_gamma   90.00
#
_symmetry.space_group_name_H-M   'P 1'
#
loop_
_entity.id
_entity.type
_entity.pdbx_description
1 polymer ?
#
loop_
_entity_poly.entity_id
_entity_poly.type
_entity_poly.pdbx_seq_one_letter_code
_entity_poly.pdbx_strand_id
1 'polypeptide(L)'
;MADVQSHRGLFETYLGQANGIALQLLSSLSSAMFLTGRERFEASHETSADSNSTLVLLRYPYVPPALRSRTVGPNKHTDIGSITVLFTDQWGLQVMAADTQRWEYVPPRAGCAIINVGDSLRFLSRKRLRSCLHRVVPVDGQTSDRYTIAYFLRPDNRVSFVDSNGELVTAEHWHDVKYEVLRATHDEQRRDTVLTGGLEPVDMEAPAAGLREE
;
A
#
# COMPACT_ATOMS: atom_id res chain seq x y z
N MET A 1 12.53 17.99 12.22
CA MET A 1 13.46 16.88 12.60
C MET A 1 13.66 16.75 14.10
N ALA A 2 13.71 17.82 14.88
CA ALA A 2 13.85 17.74 16.37
C ALA A 2 12.73 16.91 17.04
N ASP A 3 11.49 17.06 16.60
CA ASP A 3 10.33 16.33 17.16
C ASP A 3 10.39 14.82 16.93
N VAL A 4 10.91 14.37 15.79
CA VAL A 4 11.04 12.92 15.52
C VAL A 4 12.12 12.31 16.43
N GLN A 5 13.22 13.02 16.65
CA GLN A 5 14.29 12.55 17.55
C GLN A 5 13.83 12.48 19.01
N SER A 6 13.03 13.45 19.47
CA SER A 6 12.49 13.42 20.85
C SER A 6 11.53 12.26 21.09
N HIS A 7 10.92 11.68 20.03
CA HIS A 7 10.00 10.54 20.10
C HIS A 7 10.58 9.25 19.51
N ARG A 8 11.90 9.17 19.35
CA ARG A 8 12.59 8.04 18.72
C ARG A 8 12.15 6.68 19.29
N GLY A 9 12.11 6.54 20.61
CA GLY A 9 11.72 5.29 21.25
C GLY A 9 10.28 4.85 20.93
N LEU A 10 9.36 5.81 20.71
CA LEU A 10 8.00 5.52 20.26
C LEU A 10 8.01 4.95 18.85
N PHE A 11 8.76 5.56 17.93
CA PHE A 11 8.87 5.07 16.56
C PHE A 11 9.55 3.71 16.48
N GLU A 12 10.62 3.47 17.25
CA GLU A 12 11.31 2.17 17.32
C GLU A 12 10.36 1.07 17.83
N THR A 13 9.60 1.36 18.87
CA THR A 13 8.60 0.42 19.41
C THR A 13 7.52 0.11 18.37
N TYR A 14 6.97 1.14 17.72
CA TYR A 14 5.95 0.97 16.68
C TYR A 14 6.48 0.15 15.51
N LEU A 15 7.67 0.46 15.02
CA LEU A 15 8.32 -0.26 13.92
C LEU A 15 8.53 -1.74 14.26
N GLY A 16 9.01 -2.04 15.46
CA GLY A 16 9.20 -3.43 15.92
C GLY A 16 7.89 -4.20 15.97
N GLN A 17 6.81 -3.58 16.49
CA GLN A 17 5.49 -4.21 16.56
C GLN A 17 4.87 -4.39 15.16
N ALA A 18 4.90 -3.37 14.31
CA ALA A 18 4.35 -3.44 12.96
C ALA A 18 5.07 -4.49 12.10
N ASN A 19 6.41 -4.55 12.19
CA ASN A 19 7.22 -5.57 11.55
C ASN A 19 6.85 -6.98 12.04
N GLY A 20 6.77 -7.17 13.35
CA GLY A 20 6.39 -8.46 13.96
C GLY A 20 5.02 -8.95 13.48
N ILE A 21 4.02 -8.05 13.45
CA ILE A 21 2.67 -8.36 12.94
C ILE A 21 2.74 -8.75 11.46
N ALA A 22 3.44 -7.97 10.64
CA ALA A 22 3.55 -8.22 9.21
C ALA A 22 4.24 -9.56 8.92
N LEU A 23 5.30 -9.92 9.66
CA LEU A 23 5.98 -11.22 9.56
C LEU A 23 5.06 -12.39 9.99
N GLN A 24 4.26 -12.22 11.05
CA GLN A 24 3.28 -13.22 11.45
C GLN A 24 2.21 -13.45 10.37
N LEU A 25 1.76 -12.38 9.70
CA LEU A 25 0.83 -12.48 8.58
C LEU A 25 1.47 -13.24 7.41
N LEU A 26 2.73 -12.94 7.05
CA LEU A 26 3.44 -13.68 6.02
C LEU A 26 3.57 -15.17 6.38
N SER A 27 3.92 -15.49 7.63
CA SER A 27 4.02 -16.87 8.11
C SER A 27 2.67 -17.61 8.03
N SER A 28 1.58 -16.93 8.40
CA SER A 28 0.23 -17.48 8.30
C SER A 28 -0.17 -17.75 6.83
N LEU A 29 0.12 -16.80 5.93
CA LEU A 29 -0.10 -16.97 4.49
C LEU A 29 0.75 -18.11 3.92
N SER A 30 2.03 -18.22 4.30
CA SER A 30 2.91 -19.31 3.89
C SER A 30 2.34 -20.68 4.30
N SER A 31 1.84 -20.77 5.53
CA SER A 31 1.23 -21.99 6.06
C SER A 31 -0.07 -22.33 5.34
N ALA A 32 -0.95 -21.35 5.11
CA ALA A 32 -2.20 -21.51 4.37
C ALA A 32 -1.99 -21.92 2.91
N MET A 33 -0.83 -21.54 2.34
CA MET A 33 -0.45 -21.90 0.97
C MET A 33 0.43 -23.14 0.89
N PHE A 34 0.68 -23.82 2.02
CA PHE A 34 1.51 -25.04 2.14
C PHE A 34 2.96 -24.84 1.67
N LEU A 35 3.51 -23.62 1.84
CA LEU A 35 4.88 -23.31 1.47
C LEU A 35 5.84 -23.84 2.54
N THR A 36 7.02 -24.32 2.11
CA THR A 36 8.05 -24.88 2.99
C THR A 36 9.43 -24.29 2.70
N GLY A 37 10.31 -24.33 3.69
CA GLY A 37 11.69 -23.92 3.54
C GLY A 37 11.84 -22.50 2.98
N ARG A 38 12.62 -22.34 1.94
CA ARG A 38 12.88 -21.03 1.30
C ARG A 38 11.73 -20.47 0.47
N GLU A 39 10.69 -21.27 0.20
CA GLU A 39 9.51 -20.78 -0.49
C GLU A 39 8.56 -19.99 0.43
N ARG A 40 8.75 -20.10 1.74
CA ARG A 40 7.98 -19.34 2.72
C ARG A 40 8.24 -17.85 2.55
N PHE A 41 7.20 -17.05 2.59
CA PHE A 41 7.31 -15.61 2.33
C PHE A 41 8.19 -14.88 3.36
N GLU A 42 8.13 -15.28 4.63
CA GLU A 42 8.97 -14.69 5.67
C GLU A 42 10.47 -14.96 5.46
N ALA A 43 10.84 -15.99 4.73
CA ALA A 43 12.23 -16.26 4.37
C ALA A 43 12.84 -15.20 3.42
N SER A 44 12.00 -14.42 2.78
CA SER A 44 12.40 -13.28 1.93
C SER A 44 12.40 -11.95 2.69
N HIS A 45 12.22 -11.96 4.02
CA HIS A 45 12.02 -10.76 4.85
C HIS A 45 12.83 -10.86 6.14
N GLU A 46 14.10 -11.19 6.03
CA GLU A 46 14.99 -11.30 7.20
C GLU A 46 15.22 -9.92 7.81
N THR A 47 14.97 -9.79 9.13
CA THR A 47 15.09 -8.51 9.84
C THR A 47 16.50 -7.93 9.82
N SER A 48 17.53 -8.79 9.65
CA SER A 48 18.93 -8.40 9.54
C SER A 48 19.38 -8.01 8.13
N ALA A 49 18.54 -8.26 7.13
CA ALA A 49 18.86 -7.95 5.74
C ALA A 49 18.50 -6.51 5.37
N ASP A 50 19.25 -5.95 4.43
CA ASP A 50 18.93 -4.62 3.89
C ASP A 50 17.62 -4.69 3.11
N SER A 51 16.67 -3.84 3.49
CA SER A 51 15.40 -3.69 2.80
C SER A 51 14.97 -2.23 2.74
N ASN A 52 14.10 -1.92 1.79
CA ASN A 52 13.47 -0.60 1.69
C ASN A 52 12.22 -0.48 2.57
N SER A 53 12.05 -1.35 3.60
CA SER A 53 10.92 -1.24 4.54
C SER A 53 10.89 0.13 5.21
N THR A 54 9.71 0.74 5.32
CA THR A 54 9.63 2.13 5.78
C THR A 54 8.32 2.42 6.52
N LEU A 55 8.39 3.37 7.43
CA LEU A 55 7.25 4.02 8.06
C LEU A 55 6.99 5.37 7.39
N VAL A 56 5.75 5.61 7.00
CA VAL A 56 5.33 6.86 6.36
C VAL A 56 4.18 7.48 7.15
N LEU A 57 4.32 8.75 7.45
CA LEU A 57 3.28 9.58 8.05
C LEU A 57 2.72 10.47 6.95
N LEU A 58 1.45 10.32 6.63
CA LEU A 58 0.80 11.04 5.54
C LEU A 58 -0.22 12.04 6.11
N ARG A 59 -0.15 13.26 5.62
CA ARG A 59 -1.15 14.30 5.84
C ARG A 59 -1.78 14.66 4.49
N TYR A 60 -3.08 14.48 4.39
CA TYR A 60 -3.89 14.92 3.27
C TYR A 60 -4.61 16.20 3.70
N PRO A 61 -4.19 17.38 3.20
CA PRO A 61 -4.82 18.65 3.58
C PRO A 61 -6.31 18.65 3.24
N TYR A 62 -7.10 19.29 4.09
CA TYR A 62 -8.51 19.52 3.83
C TYR A 62 -8.69 20.36 2.57
N VAL A 63 -9.55 19.91 1.68
CA VAL A 63 -9.93 20.63 0.47
C VAL A 63 -11.40 21.02 0.55
N PRO A 64 -11.71 22.34 0.58
CA PRO A 64 -13.07 22.80 0.55
C PRO A 64 -13.88 22.24 -0.64
N PRO A 65 -15.16 21.90 -0.48
CA PRO A 65 -15.98 21.30 -1.54
C PRO A 65 -15.91 22.04 -2.88
N ALA A 66 -15.91 23.37 -2.85
CA ALA A 66 -15.83 24.23 -4.05
C ALA A 66 -14.50 24.08 -4.84
N LEU A 67 -13.44 23.53 -4.23
CA LEU A 67 -12.13 23.34 -4.85
C LEU A 67 -11.83 21.89 -5.21
N ARG A 68 -12.66 20.92 -4.79
CA ARG A 68 -12.40 19.49 -4.97
C ARG A 68 -12.30 19.08 -6.44
N SER A 69 -13.09 19.69 -7.32
CA SER A 69 -13.02 19.41 -8.76
C SER A 69 -11.71 19.86 -9.43
N ARG A 70 -10.97 20.75 -8.75
CA ARG A 70 -9.66 21.27 -9.23
C ARG A 70 -8.48 20.59 -8.56
N THR A 71 -8.73 19.74 -7.57
CA THR A 71 -7.67 19.07 -6.81
C THR A 71 -7.53 17.66 -7.37
N VAL A 72 -6.39 17.39 -7.98
CA VAL A 72 -6.04 16.02 -8.40
C VAL A 72 -5.64 15.27 -7.13
N GLY A 73 -6.46 14.32 -6.71
CA GLY A 73 -6.11 13.41 -5.61
C GLY A 73 -4.95 12.47 -6.00
N PRO A 74 -4.37 11.75 -5.05
CA PRO A 74 -3.38 10.73 -5.35
C PRO A 74 -3.92 9.77 -6.40
N ASN A 75 -3.10 9.47 -7.42
CA ASN A 75 -3.48 8.51 -8.41
C ASN A 75 -3.68 7.12 -7.77
N LYS A 76 -4.56 6.35 -8.37
CA LYS A 76 -4.72 4.93 -8.03
C LYS A 76 -3.39 4.21 -8.18
N HIS A 77 -3.05 3.38 -7.22
CA HIS A 77 -1.81 2.61 -7.22
C HIS A 77 -1.95 1.33 -6.42
N THR A 78 -0.98 0.45 -6.60
CA THR A 78 -0.71 -0.67 -5.69
C THR A 78 0.54 -0.35 -4.87
N ASP A 79 0.66 -0.93 -3.67
CA ASP A 79 1.87 -0.77 -2.88
C ASP A 79 3.04 -1.56 -3.46
N ILE A 80 4.26 -1.03 -3.32
CA ILE A 80 5.49 -1.64 -3.84
C ILE A 80 5.81 -2.96 -3.13
N GLY A 81 5.63 -2.98 -1.80
CA GLY A 81 6.15 -4.02 -0.91
C GLY A 81 5.31 -5.28 -0.84
N SER A 82 5.47 -5.99 0.27
CA SER A 82 4.77 -7.25 0.53
C SER A 82 3.49 -7.06 1.33
N ILE A 83 3.58 -6.42 2.49
CA ILE A 83 2.44 -6.14 3.38
C ILE A 83 2.50 -4.67 3.78
N THR A 84 1.37 -4.01 3.72
CA THR A 84 1.15 -2.69 4.31
C THR A 84 0.31 -2.83 5.56
N VAL A 85 0.75 -2.20 6.64
CA VAL A 85 0.00 -2.06 7.91
C VAL A 85 -0.34 -0.59 8.06
N LEU A 86 -1.63 -0.24 7.91
CA LEU A 86 -2.09 1.13 7.87
C LEU A 86 -3.09 1.42 8.99
N PHE A 87 -2.91 2.56 9.64
CA PHE A 87 -3.85 3.11 10.61
C PHE A 87 -4.39 4.46 10.14
N THR A 88 -5.68 4.62 10.23
CA THR A 88 -6.40 5.88 10.04
C THR A 88 -7.72 5.81 10.80
N ASP A 89 -8.17 6.93 11.32
CA ASP A 89 -9.47 7.09 11.98
C ASP A 89 -10.46 7.87 11.10
N GLN A 90 -10.09 8.13 9.83
CA GLN A 90 -10.83 9.00 8.94
C GLN A 90 -11.15 8.31 7.62
N TRP A 91 -12.32 8.61 7.09
CA TRP A 91 -12.76 8.17 5.77
C TRP A 91 -11.86 8.69 4.63
N GLY A 92 -12.03 8.12 3.45
CA GLY A 92 -11.38 8.57 2.21
C GLY A 92 -10.57 7.51 1.49
N LEU A 93 -10.17 6.42 2.16
CA LEU A 93 -9.54 5.29 1.49
C LEU A 93 -10.59 4.54 0.67
N GLN A 94 -10.28 4.34 -0.60
CA GLN A 94 -11.04 3.48 -1.51
C GLN A 94 -10.15 2.37 -2.05
N VAL A 95 -10.72 1.19 -2.20
CA VAL A 95 -10.11 0.03 -2.84
C VAL A 95 -10.93 -0.38 -4.06
N MET A 96 -10.26 -0.94 -5.05
CA MET A 96 -10.92 -1.58 -6.18
C MET A 96 -11.33 -2.98 -5.77
N ALA A 97 -12.63 -3.20 -5.59
CA ALA A 97 -13.17 -4.51 -5.25
C ALA A 97 -12.92 -5.50 -6.39
N ALA A 98 -12.41 -6.70 -6.04
CA ALA A 98 -11.96 -7.67 -7.03
C ALA A 98 -13.11 -8.32 -7.81
N ASP A 99 -14.26 -8.47 -7.16
CA ASP A 99 -15.47 -9.12 -7.68
C ASP A 99 -16.34 -8.17 -8.52
N THR A 100 -16.54 -6.95 -8.02
CA THR A 100 -17.42 -5.96 -8.65
C THR A 100 -16.69 -5.01 -9.60
N GLN A 101 -15.36 -4.93 -9.50
CA GLN A 101 -14.52 -3.96 -10.23
C GLN A 101 -14.99 -2.51 -9.98
N ARG A 102 -15.49 -2.23 -8.77
CA ARG A 102 -15.94 -0.90 -8.35
C ARG A 102 -15.07 -0.37 -7.22
N TRP A 103 -14.99 0.94 -7.13
CA TRP A 103 -14.38 1.61 -6.00
C TRP A 103 -15.28 1.51 -4.78
N GLU A 104 -14.76 0.94 -3.70
CA GLU A 104 -15.45 0.80 -2.43
C GLU A 104 -14.67 1.51 -1.34
N TYR A 105 -15.39 2.18 -0.45
CA TYR A 105 -14.77 2.80 0.72
C TYR A 105 -14.40 1.75 1.75
N VAL A 106 -13.21 1.93 2.34
CA VAL A 106 -12.79 1.16 3.51
C VAL A 106 -13.16 1.97 4.76
N PRO A 107 -14.12 1.51 5.57
CA PRO A 107 -14.52 2.23 6.77
C PRO A 107 -13.39 2.24 7.79
N PRO A 108 -13.05 3.40 8.38
CA PRO A 108 -12.13 3.43 9.51
C PRO A 108 -12.77 2.75 10.72
N ARG A 109 -11.97 1.97 11.46
CA ARG A 109 -12.42 1.30 12.69
C ARG A 109 -11.41 1.55 13.80
N ALA A 110 -11.89 2.07 14.92
CA ALA A 110 -11.06 2.30 16.09
C ALA A 110 -10.39 0.99 16.56
N GLY A 111 -9.10 1.05 16.87
CA GLY A 111 -8.33 -0.11 17.34
C GLY A 111 -8.02 -1.16 16.25
N CYS A 112 -8.33 -0.88 14.98
CA CYS A 112 -8.05 -1.79 13.87
C CYS A 112 -7.01 -1.21 12.92
N ALA A 113 -6.14 -2.08 12.38
CA ALA A 113 -5.30 -1.77 11.24
C ALA A 113 -5.99 -2.22 9.94
N ILE A 114 -5.74 -1.49 8.87
CA ILE A 114 -6.05 -1.91 7.51
C ILE A 114 -4.80 -2.61 6.97
N ILE A 115 -4.95 -3.84 6.50
CA ILE A 115 -3.86 -4.65 5.96
C ILE A 115 -4.12 -4.91 4.48
N ASN A 116 -3.10 -4.69 3.66
CA ASN A 116 -3.18 -5.05 2.25
C ASN A 116 -1.89 -5.70 1.73
N VAL A 117 -2.06 -6.51 0.71
CA VAL A 117 -0.99 -7.13 -0.06
C VAL A 117 -0.48 -6.12 -1.08
N GLY A 118 0.84 -6.00 -1.18
CA GLY A 118 1.52 -5.22 -2.21
C GLY A 118 2.09 -6.08 -3.35
N ASP A 119 2.78 -5.43 -4.27
CA ASP A 119 3.24 -6.07 -5.51
C ASP A 119 4.31 -7.14 -5.27
N SER A 120 5.27 -6.88 -4.37
CA SER A 120 6.33 -7.86 -4.09
C SER A 120 5.75 -9.19 -3.61
N LEU A 121 4.76 -9.19 -2.70
CA LEU A 121 4.12 -10.42 -2.25
C LEU A 121 3.26 -11.06 -3.35
N ARG A 122 2.61 -10.26 -4.17
CA ARG A 122 1.91 -10.77 -5.37
C ARG A 122 2.88 -11.52 -6.28
N PHE A 123 4.05 -10.96 -6.56
CA PHE A 123 5.05 -11.59 -7.43
C PHE A 123 5.67 -12.83 -6.76
N LEU A 124 6.09 -12.75 -5.50
CA LEU A 124 6.62 -13.89 -4.72
C LEU A 124 5.61 -15.05 -4.65
N SER A 125 4.33 -14.75 -4.57
CA SER A 125 3.27 -15.77 -4.60
C SER A 125 2.96 -16.30 -6.00
N ARG A 126 3.71 -15.90 -7.03
CA ARG A 126 3.42 -16.21 -8.44
C ARG A 126 2.02 -15.79 -8.84
N LYS A 127 1.61 -14.59 -8.40
CA LYS A 127 0.28 -13.97 -8.64
C LYS A 127 -0.92 -14.74 -8.03
N ARG A 128 -0.68 -15.67 -7.08
CA ARG A 128 -1.73 -16.35 -6.32
C ARG A 128 -2.41 -15.42 -5.31
N LEU A 129 -1.66 -14.47 -4.76
CA LEU A 129 -2.18 -13.34 -3.99
C LEU A 129 -2.29 -12.11 -4.90
N ARG A 130 -3.26 -11.25 -4.65
CA ARG A 130 -3.49 -10.03 -5.45
C ARG A 130 -3.03 -8.81 -4.67
N SER A 131 -2.28 -7.94 -5.32
CA SER A 131 -2.05 -6.60 -4.78
C SER A 131 -3.33 -5.77 -4.86
N CYS A 132 -3.51 -4.90 -3.88
CA CYS A 132 -4.72 -4.10 -3.74
C CYS A 132 -4.57 -2.76 -4.46
N LEU A 133 -5.32 -2.56 -5.53
CA LEU A 133 -5.43 -1.25 -6.17
C LEU A 133 -6.27 -0.34 -5.30
N HIS A 134 -5.72 0.82 -4.89
CA HIS A 134 -6.38 1.74 -3.99
C HIS A 134 -6.07 3.20 -4.30
N ARG A 135 -6.83 4.10 -3.68
CA ARG A 135 -6.65 5.55 -3.75
C ARG A 135 -7.24 6.22 -2.51
N VAL A 136 -6.88 7.49 -2.29
CA VAL A 136 -7.50 8.33 -1.25
C VAL A 136 -8.24 9.46 -1.94
N VAL A 137 -9.50 9.66 -1.57
CA VAL A 137 -10.35 10.73 -2.10
C VAL A 137 -10.95 11.55 -0.96
N PRO A 138 -11.18 12.86 -1.16
CA PRO A 138 -11.97 13.66 -0.23
C PRO A 138 -13.39 13.10 -0.09
N VAL A 139 -13.93 13.11 1.12
CA VAL A 139 -15.31 12.68 1.39
C VAL A 139 -16.18 13.88 1.78
N ASP A 140 -17.50 13.76 1.56
CA ASP A 140 -18.44 14.78 2.02
C ASP A 140 -18.48 14.78 3.55
N GLY A 141 -18.68 15.97 4.12
CA GLY A 141 -18.62 16.16 5.57
C GLY A 141 -17.21 16.21 6.17
N GLN A 142 -16.14 16.01 5.41
CA GLN A 142 -14.79 16.24 5.90
C GLN A 142 -14.57 17.73 6.21
N THR A 143 -14.09 18.03 7.43
CA THR A 143 -13.88 19.38 7.94
C THR A 143 -12.43 19.68 8.34
N SER A 144 -11.57 18.67 8.31
CA SER A 144 -10.17 18.76 8.73
C SER A 144 -9.25 17.93 7.84
N ASP A 145 -7.96 18.10 8.02
CA ASP A 145 -6.93 17.28 7.37
C ASP A 145 -7.13 15.81 7.73
N ARG A 146 -6.80 14.93 6.79
CA ARG A 146 -6.77 13.48 7.02
C ARG A 146 -5.33 13.02 7.29
N TYR A 147 -5.18 12.17 8.29
CA TYR A 147 -3.88 11.61 8.67
C TYR A 147 -3.88 10.10 8.52
N THR A 148 -2.72 9.57 8.17
CA THR A 148 -2.49 8.12 8.04
C THR A 148 -1.08 7.78 8.50
N ILE A 149 -0.95 6.68 9.22
CA ILE A 149 0.33 6.07 9.58
C ILE A 149 0.40 4.74 8.83
N ALA A 150 1.40 4.55 7.99
CA ALA A 150 1.55 3.34 7.19
C ALA A 150 2.96 2.76 7.33
N TYR A 151 3.06 1.50 7.73
CA TYR A 151 4.27 0.71 7.68
C TYR A 151 4.23 -0.20 6.46
N PHE A 152 5.27 -0.09 5.63
CA PHE A 152 5.44 -0.89 4.42
C PHE A 152 6.54 -1.91 4.65
N LEU A 153 6.18 -3.18 4.82
CA LEU A 153 7.14 -4.28 4.82
C LEU A 153 7.53 -4.60 3.38
N ARG A 154 8.83 -4.59 3.10
CA ARG A 154 9.40 -4.95 1.80
C ARG A 154 10.37 -6.12 1.95
N PRO A 155 10.55 -6.95 0.91
CA PRO A 155 11.54 -8.03 0.95
C PRO A 155 12.96 -7.48 1.09
N ASP A 156 13.90 -8.35 1.41
CA ASP A 156 15.32 -8.09 1.25
C ASP A 156 15.59 -7.59 -0.18
N ASN A 157 16.41 -6.58 -0.31
CA ASN A 157 16.73 -5.89 -1.56
C ASN A 157 17.21 -6.86 -2.67
N ARG A 158 17.87 -7.94 -2.30
CA ARG A 158 18.42 -8.96 -3.23
C ARG A 158 17.42 -10.04 -3.63
N VAL A 159 16.29 -10.12 -2.96
CA VAL A 159 15.24 -11.08 -3.33
C VAL A 159 14.77 -10.79 -4.74
N SER A 160 14.68 -11.85 -5.56
CA SER A 160 14.26 -11.73 -6.96
C SER A 160 12.91 -12.38 -7.19
N PHE A 161 12.14 -11.80 -8.07
CA PHE A 161 10.85 -12.31 -8.53
C PHE A 161 10.58 -11.89 -9.98
N VAL A 162 9.63 -12.57 -10.60
CA VAL A 162 9.16 -12.18 -11.94
C VAL A 162 8.08 -11.10 -11.77
N ASP A 163 8.31 -9.94 -12.33
CA ASP A 163 7.44 -8.75 -12.22
C ASP A 163 6.16 -8.82 -13.07
N SER A 164 5.50 -7.67 -13.24
CA SER A 164 4.31 -7.55 -14.08
C SER A 164 4.57 -7.76 -15.57
N ASN A 165 5.78 -7.44 -16.04
CA ASN A 165 6.18 -7.53 -17.43
C ASN A 165 6.73 -8.92 -17.80
N GLY A 166 6.90 -9.79 -16.80
CA GLY A 166 7.50 -11.11 -16.99
C GLY A 166 9.02 -11.11 -16.88
N GLU A 167 9.62 -10.02 -16.39
CA GLU A 167 11.06 -9.88 -16.23
C GLU A 167 11.51 -10.30 -14.84
N LEU A 168 12.66 -10.97 -14.75
CA LEU A 168 13.29 -11.30 -13.47
C LEU A 168 14.00 -10.08 -12.93
N VAL A 169 13.50 -9.52 -11.83
CA VAL A 169 14.02 -8.31 -11.20
C VAL A 169 14.29 -8.53 -9.71
N THR A 170 15.14 -7.71 -9.10
CA THR A 170 15.31 -7.66 -7.65
C THR A 170 14.24 -6.79 -7.00
N ALA A 171 13.98 -7.02 -5.71
CA ALA A 171 13.06 -6.19 -4.92
C ALA A 171 13.50 -4.72 -4.87
N GLU A 172 14.81 -4.47 -4.81
CA GLU A 172 15.38 -3.11 -4.89
C GLU A 172 15.08 -2.47 -6.24
N HIS A 173 15.34 -3.16 -7.35
CA HIS A 173 15.06 -2.62 -8.69
C HIS A 173 13.57 -2.29 -8.87
N TRP A 174 12.67 -3.20 -8.47
CA TRP A 174 11.23 -2.94 -8.51
C TRP A 174 10.82 -1.74 -7.67
N HIS A 175 11.41 -1.62 -6.46
CA HIS A 175 11.20 -0.48 -5.59
C HIS A 175 11.58 0.82 -6.30
N ASP A 176 12.78 0.90 -6.86
CA ASP A 176 13.32 2.13 -7.42
C ASP A 176 12.53 2.58 -8.65
N VAL A 177 12.25 1.66 -9.57
CA VAL A 177 11.45 1.95 -10.77
C VAL A 177 10.06 2.47 -10.37
N LYS A 178 9.36 1.78 -9.46
CA LYS A 178 8.02 2.19 -9.06
C LYS A 178 8.02 3.46 -8.22
N TYR A 179 9.05 3.67 -7.40
CA TYR A 179 9.19 4.86 -6.58
C TYR A 179 9.41 6.11 -7.44
N GLU A 180 10.16 6.01 -8.54
CA GLU A 180 10.32 7.11 -9.50
C GLU A 180 8.97 7.45 -10.18
N VAL A 181 8.19 6.45 -10.57
CA VAL A 181 6.84 6.69 -11.11
C VAL A 181 5.93 7.36 -10.07
N LEU A 182 6.00 6.97 -8.80
CA LEU A 182 5.23 7.60 -7.71
C LEU A 182 5.58 9.08 -7.51
N ARG A 183 6.79 9.49 -7.85
CA ARG A 183 7.26 10.89 -7.77
C ARG A 183 7.03 11.70 -9.04
N ALA A 184 6.70 11.05 -10.13
CA ALA A 184 6.43 11.69 -11.40
C ALA A 184 5.16 12.55 -11.36
N THR A 185 4.94 13.35 -12.39
CA THR A 185 3.71 14.15 -12.52
C THR A 185 2.48 13.27 -12.67
N HIS A 186 1.31 13.78 -12.31
CA HIS A 186 0.06 13.01 -12.44
C HIS A 186 -0.22 12.53 -13.87
N ASP A 187 0.21 13.28 -14.88
CA ASP A 187 0.03 12.91 -16.29
C ASP A 187 0.98 11.78 -16.71
N GLU A 188 2.21 11.78 -16.23
CA GLU A 188 3.16 10.67 -16.42
C GLU A 188 2.68 9.42 -15.70
N GLN A 189 2.24 9.55 -14.44
CA GLN A 189 1.70 8.45 -13.66
C GLN A 189 0.52 7.74 -14.34
N ARG A 190 -0.37 8.47 -15.02
CA ARG A 190 -1.52 7.87 -15.74
C ARG A 190 -1.12 7.02 -16.93
N ARG A 191 0.06 7.26 -17.49
CA ARG A 191 0.56 6.55 -18.69
C ARG A 191 1.40 5.33 -18.35
N ASP A 192 1.73 5.15 -17.06
CA ASP A 192 2.63 4.10 -16.64
C ASP A 192 1.88 3.01 -15.85
N THR A 193 1.89 1.79 -16.39
CA THR A 193 1.25 0.64 -15.76
C THR A 193 1.97 0.15 -14.51
N VAL A 194 3.25 0.52 -14.30
CA VAL A 194 4.03 0.18 -13.11
C VAL A 194 3.37 0.74 -11.85
N LEU A 195 2.73 1.91 -11.93
CA LEU A 195 2.02 2.49 -10.79
C LEU A 195 0.94 1.55 -10.24
N THR A 196 0.25 0.84 -11.12
CA THR A 196 -0.81 -0.12 -10.76
C THR A 196 -0.28 -1.55 -10.65
N GLY A 197 1.05 -1.74 -10.63
CA GLY A 197 1.68 -3.07 -10.60
C GLY A 197 1.40 -3.89 -11.86
N GLY A 198 1.15 -3.24 -13.01
CA GLY A 198 0.77 -3.89 -14.25
C GLY A 198 -0.63 -4.52 -14.23
N LEU A 199 -1.48 -4.13 -13.28
CA LEU A 199 -2.91 -4.41 -13.37
C LEU A 199 -3.47 -3.54 -14.49
N GLU A 200 -4.14 -4.13 -15.46
CA GLU A 200 -4.76 -3.36 -16.54
C GLU A 200 -5.70 -2.29 -15.97
N PRO A 201 -5.73 -1.09 -16.54
CA PRO A 201 -6.68 -0.09 -16.13
C PRO A 201 -8.07 -0.62 -16.43
N VAL A 202 -8.79 -1.01 -15.40
CA VAL A 202 -10.24 -1.21 -15.51
C VAL A 202 -10.83 0.18 -15.77
N ASP A 203 -11.79 0.30 -16.68
CA ASP A 203 -12.48 1.55 -16.98
C ASP A 203 -12.96 2.23 -15.71
N MET A 204 -12.29 3.32 -15.32
CA MET A 204 -12.24 3.83 -13.96
C MET A 204 -13.12 5.07 -13.79
N GLU A 205 -13.97 5.37 -14.77
CA GLU A 205 -14.86 6.55 -14.78
C GLU A 205 -16.21 6.32 -14.09
N ALA A 206 -16.49 5.11 -13.58
CA ALA A 206 -17.73 4.92 -12.82
C ALA A 206 -17.66 5.72 -11.50
N PRO A 207 -18.65 6.59 -11.20
CA PRO A 207 -18.66 7.35 -9.96
C PRO A 207 -18.71 6.39 -8.76
N ALA A 208 -17.97 6.75 -7.70
CA ALA A 208 -18.04 6.02 -6.44
C ALA A 208 -19.51 5.91 -6.00
N ALA A 209 -19.95 4.70 -5.67
CA ALA A 209 -21.25 4.53 -5.06
C ALA A 209 -21.29 5.38 -3.78
N GLY A 210 -22.30 6.28 -3.69
CA GLY A 210 -22.46 7.17 -2.55
C GLY A 210 -22.48 6.40 -1.23
N LEU A 211 -21.97 7.03 -0.19
CA LEU A 211 -22.08 6.53 1.17
C LEU A 211 -23.57 6.22 1.44
N ARG A 212 -23.92 4.96 1.62
CA ARG A 212 -25.22 4.62 2.23
C ARG A 212 -25.01 4.79 3.72
N GLU A 213 -25.69 5.78 4.28
CA GLU A 213 -25.93 5.85 5.72
C GLU A 213 -26.83 4.65 6.10
N GLU A 214 -26.31 3.74 6.90
CA GLU A 214 -27.07 2.81 7.75
C GLU A 214 -26.75 3.12 9.20
#